data_3a8de8c876c19bbfd17bc70e2457cd34
#
_entry.id   3a8de8c876c19bbfd17bc70e2457cd34
#
_cell.length_a   1.000
_cell.length_b   1.000
_cell.length_c   1.000
_cell.angle_alpha   90.00
_cell.angle_beta   90.00
_cell.angle_gamma   90.00
#
_symmetry.space_group_name_H-M   'P 1'
#
loop_
_entity.id
_entity.type
_entity.pdbx_description
1 polymer ?
#
loop_
_entity_poly.entity_id
_entity_poly.type
_entity_poly.pdbx_seq_one_letter_code
_entity_poly.pdbx_strand_id
1 'polypeptide(L)'
;MSSIQYSILPLLVFFTNNPFTKQTTISMKLKKFNHNKELPQFYTATILDWKTLLKSDRYKMIIIESLQYLVKEKRVTLYGYVIMDNHIHLIWNPTKLYSLKHTQLCFMKFTAQRLKRDLEINHPRALDSFQVDLKDRVYQFWQRNPLCIDLYDNKIIVEKLNYIHNNPVKANLCKESIDYRFSSAKFYNETDDEFSFLTRFDA
;
A
#
# COMPACT_ATOMS: atom_id res chain seq x y z
N MET A 1 32.60 5.76 -22.31
CA MET A 1 31.47 6.71 -22.25
C MET A 1 30.33 6.12 -23.06
N SER A 2 29.40 5.42 -22.43
CA SER A 2 28.17 4.94 -23.05
C SER A 2 27.02 5.16 -22.04
N SER A 3 26.22 6.15 -22.38
CA SER A 3 25.00 6.55 -21.67
C SER A 3 23.92 5.50 -21.87
N ILE A 4 23.51 4.86 -20.76
CA ILE A 4 22.36 3.96 -20.75
C ILE A 4 21.12 4.83 -20.59
N GLN A 5 20.37 4.92 -21.65
CA GLN A 5 19.10 5.62 -21.75
C GLN A 5 17.99 4.69 -21.21
N TYR A 6 17.44 4.98 -20.04
CA TYR A 6 16.27 4.29 -19.54
C TYR A 6 15.03 4.74 -20.31
N SER A 7 14.54 3.92 -21.21
CA SER A 7 13.26 4.13 -21.88
C SER A 7 12.12 3.90 -20.90
N ILE A 8 11.37 4.95 -20.65
CA ILE A 8 10.07 4.86 -19.94
C ILE A 8 9.07 4.26 -20.94
N LEU A 9 8.80 2.98 -20.82
CA LEU A 9 7.69 2.34 -21.54
C LEU A 9 6.37 2.84 -20.95
N PRO A 10 5.45 3.38 -21.75
CA PRO A 10 4.10 3.69 -21.29
C PRO A 10 3.36 2.38 -21.02
N LEU A 11 2.74 2.29 -19.84
CA LEU A 11 1.85 1.19 -19.46
C LEU A 11 0.64 1.19 -20.41
N LEU A 12 0.70 0.41 -21.47
CA LEU A 12 -0.45 0.13 -22.34
C LEU A 12 -1.45 -0.71 -21.54
N VAL A 13 -2.58 -0.09 -21.21
CA VAL A 13 -3.73 -0.76 -20.64
C VAL A 13 -4.41 -1.54 -21.75
N PHE A 14 -4.25 -2.87 -21.75
CA PHE A 14 -5.06 -3.74 -22.60
C PHE A 14 -6.46 -3.87 -21.99
N PHE A 15 -7.44 -3.22 -22.61
CA PHE A 15 -8.85 -3.49 -22.37
C PHE A 15 -9.20 -4.81 -23.04
N THR A 16 -9.40 -5.88 -22.25
CA THR A 16 -10.11 -7.06 -22.73
C THR A 16 -11.57 -6.94 -22.31
N ASN A 17 -12.45 -6.85 -23.31
CA ASN A 17 -13.89 -6.86 -23.13
C ASN A 17 -14.33 -8.22 -22.56
N ASN A 18 -14.82 -8.23 -21.32
CA ASN A 18 -15.47 -9.39 -20.73
C ASN A 18 -17.00 -9.16 -20.69
N PRO A 19 -17.84 -9.97 -21.36
CA PRO A 19 -19.28 -9.72 -21.51
C PRO A 19 -20.19 -10.15 -20.35
N PHE A 20 -19.65 -10.50 -19.17
CA PHE A 20 -20.45 -11.02 -18.05
C PHE A 20 -20.30 -10.19 -16.75
N THR A 21 -20.56 -8.88 -16.81
CA THR A 21 -20.80 -8.13 -15.57
C THR A 21 -22.07 -7.31 -15.71
N LYS A 22 -23.10 -7.67 -14.95
CA LYS A 22 -24.27 -6.81 -14.76
C LYS A 22 -23.79 -5.50 -14.16
N GLN A 23 -23.73 -4.45 -15.00
CA GLN A 23 -23.46 -3.09 -14.55
C GLN A 23 -24.64 -2.58 -13.74
N THR A 24 -24.50 -2.57 -12.42
CA THR A 24 -25.34 -1.72 -11.57
C THR A 24 -24.78 -0.30 -11.72
N THR A 25 -25.45 0.52 -12.52
CA THR A 25 -25.10 1.93 -12.71
C THR A 25 -25.43 2.69 -11.43
N ILE A 26 -24.44 2.86 -10.56
CA ILE A 26 -24.53 3.78 -9.42
C ILE A 26 -24.22 5.17 -9.96
N SER A 27 -25.26 6.03 -9.99
CA SER A 27 -25.12 7.45 -10.34
C SER A 27 -24.31 8.17 -9.25
N MET A 28 -22.99 8.31 -9.45
CA MET A 28 -22.11 8.99 -8.52
C MET A 28 -22.09 10.50 -8.79
N LYS A 29 -22.57 11.31 -7.83
CA LYS A 29 -22.34 12.76 -7.83
C LYS A 29 -20.86 13.02 -7.53
N LEU A 30 -20.09 13.42 -8.54
CA LEU A 30 -18.69 13.79 -8.41
C LEU A 30 -18.56 15.03 -7.50
N LYS A 31 -18.09 14.85 -6.28
CA LYS A 31 -17.66 15.96 -5.43
C LYS A 31 -16.26 16.39 -5.87
N LYS A 32 -16.12 17.61 -6.41
CA LYS A 32 -14.80 18.20 -6.67
C LYS A 32 -14.06 18.41 -5.37
N PHE A 33 -12.81 17.96 -5.30
CA PHE A 33 -11.93 18.26 -4.16
C PHE A 33 -11.73 19.75 -4.00
N ASN A 34 -11.86 20.24 -2.77
CA ASN A 34 -11.62 21.63 -2.44
C ASN A 34 -10.09 21.86 -2.40
N HIS A 35 -9.55 22.84 -3.14
CA HIS A 35 -8.12 23.10 -3.32
C HIS A 35 -7.30 23.33 -2.01
N ASN A 36 -7.97 23.39 -0.85
CA ASN A 36 -7.35 23.55 0.47
C ASN A 36 -7.26 22.25 1.30
N LYS A 37 -7.59 21.09 0.73
CA LYS A 37 -7.43 19.78 1.39
C LYS A 37 -6.23 19.06 0.80
N GLU A 38 -5.40 18.49 1.66
CA GLU A 38 -4.39 17.52 1.24
C GLU A 38 -5.09 16.39 0.49
N LEU A 39 -4.56 16.04 -0.68
CA LEU A 39 -5.15 15.03 -1.55
C LEU A 39 -4.87 13.62 -1.00
N PRO A 40 -5.79 12.66 -1.17
CA PRO A 40 -5.46 11.28 -0.96
C PRO A 40 -4.29 10.87 -1.85
N GLN A 41 -3.50 9.94 -1.37
CA GLN A 41 -2.31 9.47 -2.09
C GLN A 41 -2.34 7.97 -2.29
N PHE A 42 -1.91 7.58 -3.47
CA PHE A 42 -1.50 6.21 -3.76
C PHE A 42 -0.02 6.07 -3.39
N TYR A 43 0.25 5.20 -2.43
CA TYR A 43 1.58 4.96 -1.89
C TYR A 43 1.99 3.51 -2.10
N THR A 44 3.21 3.28 -2.57
CA THR A 44 3.78 1.94 -2.72
C THR A 44 5.15 1.90 -2.07
N ALA A 45 5.35 0.95 -1.17
CA ALA A 45 6.65 0.64 -0.59
C ALA A 45 7.00 -0.83 -0.85
N THR A 46 8.25 -1.07 -1.28
CA THR A 46 8.74 -2.39 -1.68
C THR A 46 9.84 -2.83 -0.73
N ILE A 47 9.83 -4.10 -0.35
CA ILE A 47 10.93 -4.72 0.40
C ILE A 47 12.19 -4.74 -0.46
N LEU A 48 13.34 -4.49 0.17
CA LEU A 48 14.66 -4.46 -0.47
C LEU A 48 14.86 -5.68 -1.38
N ASP A 49 15.26 -5.43 -2.63
CA ASP A 49 15.51 -6.44 -3.65
C ASP A 49 14.32 -7.38 -3.91
N TRP A 50 13.10 -6.89 -3.70
CA TRP A 50 11.86 -7.65 -3.87
C TRP A 50 11.78 -8.94 -3.03
N LYS A 51 12.57 -9.02 -1.95
CA LYS A 51 12.54 -10.17 -1.04
C LYS A 51 11.13 -10.36 -0.45
N THR A 52 10.70 -11.61 -0.35
CA THR A 52 9.34 -11.97 0.10
C THR A 52 9.23 -12.01 1.63
N LEU A 53 9.78 -11.01 2.32
CA LEU A 53 9.75 -10.91 3.79
C LEU A 53 8.33 -10.94 4.33
N LEU A 54 7.41 -10.22 3.67
CA LEU A 54 6.02 -10.12 4.09
C LEU A 54 5.17 -11.35 3.71
N LYS A 55 5.76 -12.45 3.22
CA LYS A 55 5.04 -13.70 2.96
C LYS A 55 4.42 -14.28 4.24
N SER A 56 5.10 -14.14 5.37
CA SER A 56 4.58 -14.55 6.67
C SER A 56 3.55 -13.55 7.20
N ASP A 57 2.39 -14.05 7.66
CA ASP A 57 1.35 -13.23 8.29
C ASP A 57 1.87 -12.44 9.48
N ARG A 58 2.84 -12.99 10.22
CA ARG A 58 3.52 -12.33 11.34
C ARG A 58 4.08 -10.96 10.93
N TYR A 59 4.73 -10.89 9.78
CA TYR A 59 5.31 -9.63 9.29
C TYR A 59 4.27 -8.71 8.65
N LYS A 60 3.22 -9.27 8.03
CA LYS A 60 2.07 -8.49 7.58
C LYS A 60 1.35 -7.82 8.76
N MET A 61 1.22 -8.52 9.90
CA MET A 61 0.62 -7.96 11.11
C MET A 61 1.42 -6.76 11.68
N ILE A 62 2.74 -6.73 11.57
CA ILE A 62 3.54 -5.55 11.93
C ILE A 62 3.12 -4.32 11.12
N ILE A 63 2.79 -4.50 9.84
CA ILE A 63 2.30 -3.41 8.98
C ILE A 63 0.90 -2.99 9.41
N ILE A 64 0.00 -3.96 9.65
CA ILE A 64 -1.37 -3.70 10.13
C ILE A 64 -1.35 -2.90 11.44
N GLU A 65 -0.62 -3.35 12.46
CA GLU A 65 -0.49 -2.66 13.74
C GLU A 65 0.02 -1.21 13.58
N SER A 66 0.95 -1.00 12.64
CA SER A 66 1.48 0.33 12.33
C SER A 66 0.43 1.24 11.68
N LEU A 67 -0.40 0.69 10.79
CA LEU A 67 -1.51 1.42 10.16
C LEU A 67 -2.62 1.73 11.18
N GLN A 68 -2.98 0.76 12.02
CA GLN A 68 -3.93 0.96 13.12
C GLN A 68 -3.51 2.09 14.05
N TYR A 69 -2.23 2.12 14.42
CA TYR A 69 -1.67 3.20 15.24
C TYR A 69 -1.83 4.56 14.55
N LEU A 70 -1.46 4.67 13.27
CA LEU A 70 -1.54 5.93 12.54
C LEU A 70 -2.99 6.45 12.43
N VAL A 71 -3.96 5.56 12.21
CA VAL A 71 -5.38 5.92 12.14
C VAL A 71 -5.90 6.31 13.53
N LYS A 72 -5.61 5.51 14.56
CA LYS A 72 -6.01 5.78 15.96
C LYS A 72 -5.51 7.14 16.45
N GLU A 73 -4.25 7.47 16.13
CA GLU A 73 -3.63 8.75 16.47
C GLU A 73 -4.04 9.89 15.52
N LYS A 74 -5.02 9.65 14.65
CA LYS A 74 -5.54 10.64 13.69
C LYS A 74 -4.45 11.26 12.81
N ARG A 75 -3.39 10.51 12.51
CA ARG A 75 -2.30 10.96 11.65
C ARG A 75 -2.63 10.77 10.17
N VAL A 76 -3.43 9.75 9.87
CA VAL A 76 -3.91 9.47 8.52
C VAL A 76 -5.39 9.06 8.54
N THR A 77 -6.07 9.29 7.41
CA THR A 77 -7.28 8.57 7.02
C THR A 77 -6.85 7.49 6.03
N LEU A 78 -7.19 6.23 6.28
CA LEU A 78 -6.87 5.13 5.39
C LEU A 78 -8.12 4.69 4.63
N TYR A 79 -8.07 4.79 3.30
CA TYR A 79 -9.16 4.41 2.41
C TYR A 79 -9.01 2.99 1.87
N GLY A 80 -7.78 2.54 1.63
CA GLY A 80 -7.55 1.20 1.11
C GLY A 80 -6.11 0.75 1.28
N TYR A 81 -5.92 -0.57 1.31
CA TYR A 81 -4.60 -1.18 1.38
C TYR A 81 -4.59 -2.57 0.78
N VAL A 82 -3.40 -3.01 0.42
CA VAL A 82 -3.05 -4.41 0.23
C VAL A 82 -1.60 -4.63 0.67
N ILE A 83 -1.35 -5.71 1.41
CA ILE A 83 -0.01 -6.11 1.84
C ILE A 83 0.35 -7.41 1.12
N MET A 84 1.18 -7.27 0.08
CA MET A 84 1.70 -8.38 -0.72
C MET A 84 2.92 -9.00 -0.04
N ASP A 85 3.44 -10.09 -0.58
CA ASP A 85 4.59 -10.81 0.02
C ASP A 85 5.88 -9.99 0.02
N ASN A 86 6.02 -9.00 -0.83
CA ASN A 86 7.24 -8.20 -1.00
C ASN A 86 7.02 -6.70 -1.16
N HIS A 87 5.78 -6.24 -1.13
CA HIS A 87 5.44 -4.81 -1.21
C HIS A 87 4.08 -4.53 -0.61
N ILE A 88 3.79 -3.25 -0.38
CA ILE A 88 2.49 -2.78 0.07
C ILE A 88 1.98 -1.67 -0.85
N HIS A 89 0.67 -1.59 -1.00
CA HIS A 89 0.00 -0.43 -1.56
C HIS A 89 -0.98 0.14 -0.55
N LEU A 90 -1.00 1.46 -0.42
CA LEU A 90 -1.94 2.19 0.45
C LEU A 90 -2.63 3.27 -0.37
N ILE A 91 -3.89 3.53 -0.05
CA ILE A 91 -4.60 4.75 -0.43
C ILE A 91 -4.95 5.44 0.87
N TRP A 92 -4.24 6.50 1.18
CA TRP A 92 -4.33 7.20 2.44
C TRP A 92 -4.27 8.71 2.28
N ASN A 93 -4.72 9.43 3.30
CA ASN A 93 -4.62 10.88 3.37
C ASN A 93 -4.05 11.29 4.73
N PRO A 94 -2.84 11.86 4.79
CA PRO A 94 -2.33 12.45 6.02
C PRO A 94 -3.23 13.57 6.50
N THR A 95 -3.34 13.72 7.80
CA THR A 95 -4.10 14.82 8.38
C THR A 95 -3.27 16.12 8.38
N LYS A 96 -3.93 17.27 8.41
CA LYS A 96 -3.28 18.59 8.37
C LYS A 96 -2.24 18.83 9.46
N LEU A 97 -2.28 18.07 10.57
CA LEU A 97 -1.36 18.20 11.69
C LEU A 97 0.03 17.61 11.41
N TYR A 98 0.14 16.73 10.42
CA TYR A 98 1.37 16.01 10.12
C TYR A 98 1.69 16.09 8.64
N SER A 99 2.90 16.53 8.29
CA SER A 99 3.29 16.52 6.89
C SER A 99 3.34 15.09 6.38
N LEU A 100 2.92 14.91 5.14
CA LEU A 100 2.96 13.62 4.44
C LEU A 100 4.34 12.96 4.52
N LYS A 101 5.39 13.71 4.16
CA LYS A 101 6.77 13.23 4.17
C LYS A 101 7.18 12.72 5.56
N HIS A 102 6.78 13.43 6.62
CA HIS A 102 7.07 13.00 7.99
C HIS A 102 6.32 11.71 8.35
N THR A 103 5.03 11.63 8.01
CA THR A 103 4.21 10.44 8.26
C THR A 103 4.77 9.20 7.54
N GLN A 104 5.15 9.33 6.27
CA GLN A 104 5.78 8.26 5.50
C GLN A 104 7.11 7.81 6.13
N LEU A 105 7.97 8.79 6.49
CA LEU A 105 9.25 8.49 7.11
C LEU A 105 9.08 7.76 8.45
N CYS A 106 8.15 8.22 9.29
CA CYS A 106 7.85 7.57 10.57
C CYS A 106 7.32 6.14 10.37
N PHE A 107 6.39 5.94 9.44
CA PHE A 107 5.86 4.63 9.09
C PHE A 107 6.97 3.67 8.64
N MET A 108 7.78 4.09 7.67
CA MET A 108 8.89 3.29 7.14
C MET A 108 9.93 2.94 8.21
N LYS A 109 10.32 3.93 9.03
CA LYS A 109 11.30 3.74 10.11
C LYS A 109 10.76 2.81 11.20
N PHE A 110 9.52 3.01 11.63
CA PHE A 110 8.92 2.20 12.68
C PHE A 110 8.75 0.75 12.25
N THR A 111 8.19 0.52 11.06
CA THR A 111 8.01 -0.86 10.53
C THR A 111 9.35 -1.55 10.32
N ALA A 112 10.37 -0.86 9.80
CA ALA A 112 11.72 -1.41 9.65
C ALA A 112 12.33 -1.82 11.00
N GLN A 113 12.17 -1.00 12.05
CA GLN A 113 12.68 -1.33 13.39
C GLN A 113 11.96 -2.55 14.00
N ARG A 114 10.63 -2.64 13.82
CA ARG A 114 9.84 -3.79 14.29
C ARG A 114 10.22 -5.08 13.55
N LEU A 115 10.36 -5.02 12.22
CA LEU A 115 10.82 -6.15 11.40
C LEU A 115 12.23 -6.59 11.82
N LYS A 116 13.15 -5.64 12.00
CA LYS A 116 14.51 -5.93 12.46
C LYS A 116 14.49 -6.67 13.80
N ARG A 117 13.83 -6.11 14.81
CA ARG A 117 13.77 -6.69 16.16
C ARG A 117 13.17 -8.09 16.16
N ASP A 118 12.13 -8.31 15.36
CA ASP A 118 11.50 -9.63 15.26
C ASP A 118 12.45 -10.65 14.61
N LEU A 119 13.12 -10.26 13.52
CA LEU A 119 14.09 -11.12 12.85
C LEU A 119 15.31 -11.42 13.73
N GLU A 120 15.82 -10.47 14.50
CA GLU A 120 16.92 -10.68 15.45
C GLU A 120 16.61 -11.80 16.44
N ILE A 121 15.36 -11.85 16.92
CA ILE A 121 14.94 -12.82 17.93
C ILE A 121 14.59 -14.17 17.30
N ASN A 122 13.85 -14.16 16.22
CA ASN A 122 13.17 -15.36 15.71
C ASN A 122 13.83 -15.96 14.46
N HIS A 123 14.50 -15.13 13.64
CA HIS A 123 15.05 -15.54 12.34
C HIS A 123 16.38 -14.83 12.02
N PRO A 124 17.44 -14.93 12.86
CA PRO A 124 18.67 -14.15 12.69
C PRO A 124 19.34 -14.37 11.32
N ARG A 125 19.31 -15.60 10.79
CA ARG A 125 19.84 -15.88 9.44
C ARG A 125 19.11 -15.15 8.33
N ALA A 126 17.81 -14.93 8.48
CA ALA A 126 17.04 -14.15 7.50
C ALA A 126 17.39 -12.66 7.61
N LEU A 127 17.70 -12.16 8.80
CA LEU A 127 18.15 -10.79 9.02
C LEU A 127 19.44 -10.47 8.22
N ASP A 128 20.38 -11.41 8.15
CA ASP A 128 21.65 -11.23 7.42
C ASP A 128 21.42 -10.83 5.95
N SER A 129 20.33 -11.32 5.36
CA SER A 129 19.97 -10.98 3.97
C SER A 129 19.57 -9.52 3.76
N PHE A 130 19.34 -8.76 4.83
CA PHE A 130 18.99 -7.34 4.81
C PHE A 130 20.17 -6.44 5.21
N GLN A 131 21.36 -7.00 5.42
CA GLN A 131 22.57 -6.21 5.63
C GLN A 131 22.92 -5.41 4.38
N VAL A 132 23.36 -4.18 4.60
CA VAL A 132 23.83 -3.27 3.55
C VAL A 132 25.11 -2.59 4.01
N ASP A 133 26.00 -2.35 3.08
CA ASP A 133 27.24 -1.57 3.33
C ASP A 133 26.96 -0.08 3.05
N LEU A 134 26.31 0.58 4.01
CA LEU A 134 25.99 2.01 3.94
C LEU A 134 26.48 2.73 5.20
N LYS A 135 26.98 3.96 5.02
CA LYS A 135 27.51 4.78 6.13
C LYS A 135 26.48 5.09 7.22
N ASP A 136 25.21 5.13 6.88
CA ASP A 136 24.12 5.58 7.77
C ASP A 136 23.30 4.42 8.36
N ARG A 137 23.51 3.18 7.93
CA ARG A 137 22.77 2.02 8.41
C ARG A 137 23.44 0.69 8.08
N VAL A 138 23.26 -0.29 8.95
CA VAL A 138 23.71 -1.68 8.76
C VAL A 138 22.63 -2.53 8.08
N TYR A 139 21.35 -2.22 8.31
CA TYR A 139 20.22 -2.98 7.75
C TYR A 139 19.28 -2.07 6.99
N GLN A 140 18.72 -2.59 5.89
CA GLN A 140 17.69 -1.92 5.10
C GLN A 140 16.60 -2.91 4.72
N PHE A 141 15.34 -2.61 5.07
CA PHE A 141 14.17 -3.46 4.77
C PHE A 141 13.38 -2.96 3.58
N TRP A 142 13.20 -1.65 3.50
CA TRP A 142 12.45 -1.02 2.42
C TRP A 142 13.39 -0.46 1.36
N GLN A 143 13.00 -0.59 0.10
CA GLN A 143 13.68 0.15 -0.98
C GLN A 143 13.59 1.65 -0.73
N ARG A 144 14.59 2.40 -1.20
CA ARG A 144 14.58 3.85 -1.20
C ARG A 144 13.55 4.38 -2.21
N ASN A 145 13.05 5.59 -1.98
CA ASN A 145 12.14 6.29 -2.88
C ASN A 145 10.85 5.49 -3.16
N PRO A 146 10.00 5.29 -2.14
CA PRO A 146 8.68 4.73 -2.34
C PRO A 146 7.90 5.57 -3.36
N LEU A 147 7.08 4.92 -4.17
CA LEU A 147 6.20 5.62 -5.10
C LEU A 147 5.09 6.33 -4.34
N CYS A 148 4.89 7.61 -4.63
CA CYS A 148 3.83 8.40 -4.06
C CYS A 148 3.18 9.26 -5.14
N ILE A 149 1.87 9.09 -5.35
CA ILE A 149 1.09 9.78 -6.39
C ILE A 149 -0.13 10.42 -5.74
N ASP A 150 -0.29 11.73 -5.92
CA ASP A 150 -1.48 12.45 -5.48
C ASP A 150 -2.69 12.06 -6.34
N LEU A 151 -3.80 11.77 -5.69
CA LEU A 151 -5.05 11.36 -6.33
C LEU A 151 -6.03 12.54 -6.31
N TYR A 152 -6.10 13.23 -7.43
CA TYR A 152 -6.88 14.48 -7.59
C TYR A 152 -8.29 14.28 -8.15
N ASP A 153 -8.63 13.05 -8.56
CA ASP A 153 -9.93 12.72 -9.14
C ASP A 153 -10.51 11.46 -8.48
N ASN A 154 -11.80 11.50 -8.14
CA ASN A 154 -12.52 10.38 -7.55
C ASN A 154 -12.45 9.12 -8.42
N LYS A 155 -12.50 9.26 -9.75
CA LYS A 155 -12.38 8.12 -10.67
C LYS A 155 -11.02 7.44 -10.52
N ILE A 156 -9.95 8.23 -10.42
CA ILE A 156 -8.60 7.71 -10.23
C ILE A 156 -8.49 6.97 -8.89
N ILE A 157 -9.14 7.48 -7.82
CA ILE A 157 -9.15 6.80 -6.52
C ILE A 157 -9.85 5.43 -6.64
N VAL A 158 -11.01 5.38 -7.27
CA VAL A 158 -11.75 4.13 -7.50
C VAL A 158 -10.94 3.15 -8.36
N GLU A 159 -10.30 3.62 -9.42
CA GLU A 159 -9.41 2.81 -10.25
C GLU A 159 -8.22 2.24 -9.44
N LYS A 160 -7.62 3.05 -8.56
CA LYS A 160 -6.53 2.60 -7.69
C LYS A 160 -7.00 1.63 -6.60
N LEU A 161 -8.21 1.80 -6.05
CA LEU A 161 -8.83 0.82 -5.15
C LEU A 161 -8.99 -0.53 -5.87
N ASN A 162 -9.60 -0.53 -7.04
CA ASN A 162 -9.76 -1.73 -7.85
C ASN A 162 -8.40 -2.36 -8.22
N TYR A 163 -7.41 -1.54 -8.54
CA TYR A 163 -6.06 -2.01 -8.84
C TYR A 163 -5.46 -2.74 -7.64
N ILE A 164 -5.46 -2.16 -6.44
CA ILE A 164 -4.85 -2.78 -5.26
C ILE A 164 -5.61 -4.04 -4.81
N HIS A 165 -6.94 -4.04 -4.90
CA HIS A 165 -7.76 -5.21 -4.55
C HIS A 165 -7.52 -6.40 -5.49
N ASN A 166 -7.22 -6.14 -6.76
CA ASN A 166 -6.93 -7.20 -7.74
C ASN A 166 -5.45 -7.67 -7.74
N ASN A 167 -4.55 -7.04 -6.99
CA ASN A 167 -3.15 -7.46 -6.95
C ASN A 167 -2.96 -8.92 -6.49
N PRO A 168 -3.61 -9.36 -5.37
CA PRO A 168 -3.46 -10.75 -4.93
C PRO A 168 -3.97 -11.78 -5.95
N VAL A 169 -5.06 -11.48 -6.66
CA VAL A 169 -5.60 -12.34 -7.72
C VAL A 169 -4.61 -12.45 -8.88
N LYS A 170 -4.06 -11.32 -9.34
CA LYS A 170 -3.03 -11.29 -10.39
C LYS A 170 -1.75 -12.02 -9.99
N ALA A 171 -1.42 -12.04 -8.71
CA ALA A 171 -0.28 -12.76 -8.15
C ALA A 171 -0.61 -14.24 -7.84
N ASN A 172 -1.82 -14.74 -8.16
CA ASN A 172 -2.30 -16.09 -7.86
C ASN A 172 -2.24 -16.45 -6.36
N LEU A 173 -2.40 -15.46 -5.47
CA LEU A 173 -2.46 -15.67 -4.02
C LEU A 173 -3.87 -16.03 -3.54
N CYS A 174 -4.90 -15.70 -4.33
CA CYS A 174 -6.30 -16.04 -4.08
C CYS A 174 -7.07 -16.09 -5.41
N LYS A 175 -8.28 -16.67 -5.40
CA LYS A 175 -9.16 -16.72 -6.57
C LYS A 175 -9.96 -15.42 -6.74
N GLU A 176 -10.48 -14.90 -5.64
CA GLU A 176 -11.25 -13.66 -5.60
C GLU A 176 -10.57 -12.65 -4.66
N SER A 177 -10.72 -11.37 -4.95
CA SER A 177 -10.05 -10.31 -4.19
C SER A 177 -10.49 -10.26 -2.71
N ILE A 178 -11.72 -10.67 -2.43
CA ILE A 178 -12.30 -10.72 -1.08
C ILE A 178 -11.69 -11.83 -0.21
N ASP A 179 -11.11 -12.86 -0.83
CA ASP A 179 -10.51 -13.99 -0.12
C ASP A 179 -9.13 -13.63 0.47
N TYR A 180 -8.54 -12.52 0.03
CA TYR A 180 -7.22 -12.13 0.51
C TYR A 180 -7.30 -11.31 1.78
N ARG A 181 -7.01 -11.93 2.92
CA ARG A 181 -7.13 -11.35 4.27
C ARG A 181 -6.43 -9.99 4.43
N PHE A 182 -5.23 -9.83 3.88
CA PHE A 182 -4.42 -8.61 4.04
C PHE A 182 -4.70 -7.56 2.95
N SER A 183 -5.98 -7.36 2.67
CA SER A 183 -6.50 -6.38 1.72
C SER A 183 -7.77 -5.74 2.25
N SER A 184 -8.01 -4.49 1.85
CA SER A 184 -9.27 -3.80 2.10
C SER A 184 -10.42 -4.24 1.17
N ALA A 185 -10.23 -5.24 0.30
CA ALA A 185 -11.25 -5.66 -0.66
C ALA A 185 -12.55 -6.11 0.01
N LYS A 186 -12.47 -6.88 1.09
CA LYS A 186 -13.64 -7.38 1.82
C LYS A 186 -14.48 -6.24 2.42
N PHE A 187 -13.84 -5.22 2.96
CA PHE A 187 -14.52 -4.03 3.49
C PHE A 187 -15.35 -3.31 2.43
N TYR A 188 -14.87 -3.25 1.17
CA TYR A 188 -15.59 -2.60 0.09
C TYR A 188 -16.74 -3.43 -0.48
N ASN A 189 -16.70 -4.75 -0.37
CA ASN A 189 -17.74 -5.66 -0.83
C ASN A 189 -18.78 -5.99 0.27
N GLU A 190 -18.33 -6.27 1.49
CA GLU A 190 -19.17 -6.83 2.56
C GLU A 190 -19.27 -5.91 3.79
N THR A 191 -18.63 -4.73 3.77
CA THR A 191 -18.53 -3.81 4.93
C THR A 191 -17.79 -4.41 6.14
N ASP A 192 -17.07 -5.52 5.94
CA ASP A 192 -16.28 -6.18 6.97
C ASP A 192 -14.85 -5.60 7.02
N ASP A 193 -14.55 -4.89 8.12
CA ASP A 193 -13.21 -4.39 8.44
C ASP A 193 -12.65 -5.15 9.65
N GLU A 194 -12.02 -6.31 9.39
CA GLU A 194 -11.40 -7.16 10.42
C GLU A 194 -10.51 -6.36 11.37
N PHE A 195 -9.84 -5.33 10.88
CA PHE A 195 -8.86 -4.56 11.66
C PHE A 195 -9.37 -3.21 12.15
N SER A 196 -10.61 -2.84 11.80
CA SER A 196 -11.37 -1.68 12.32
C SER A 196 -10.64 -0.34 12.18
N PHE A 197 -10.00 -0.09 11.03
CA PHE A 197 -9.29 1.18 10.79
C PHE A 197 -9.56 1.84 9.43
N LEU A 198 -10.44 1.25 8.62
CA LEU A 198 -10.74 1.78 7.31
C LEU A 198 -11.82 2.87 7.35
N THR A 199 -11.65 3.84 6.48
CA THR A 199 -12.69 4.81 6.13
C THR A 199 -13.13 4.54 4.71
N ARG A 200 -14.44 4.33 4.48
CA ARG A 200 -14.93 4.14 3.12
C ARG A 200 -14.71 5.41 2.31
N PHE A 201 -14.19 5.24 1.12
CA PHE A 201 -14.14 6.32 0.15
C PHE A 201 -15.47 6.37 -0.59
N ASP A 202 -16.26 7.43 -0.33
CA ASP A 202 -17.52 7.68 -1.02
C ASP A 202 -17.24 8.67 -2.17
N ALA A 203 -17.35 8.17 -3.41
CA ALA A 203 -17.07 8.91 -4.64
C ALA A 203 -18.20 9.88 -5.03
#